data_b7ae04c141d2d743a62a7ac3c063d5ca
#
_entry.id   b7ae04c141d2d743a62a7ac3c063d5ca
#
_cell.length_a   1.000
_cell.length_b   1.000
_cell.length_c   1.000
_cell.angle_alpha   90.00
_cell.angle_beta   90.00
_cell.angle_gamma   90.00
#
_symmetry.space_group_name_H-M   'P 1'
#
loop_
_entity.id
_entity.type
_entity.pdbx_description
1 polymer ?
#
loop_
_entity_poly.entity_id
_entity_poly.type
_entity_poly.pdbx_seq_one_letter_code
_entity_poly.pdbx_strand_id
1 'polypeptide(L)'
;MRFLLADDPGAGKTIMAGLLVKELIVRGELERCLIVAPGSITEQWQDELSDKFGLEFEILTTDMIASCRTGNPFENKGLLIARLDQLSRNEDVQQLIENAPEWDLIICDEAHRMSGHYLGGEVKLTKRYHLGMRLGRKCRNFLLMTATPHNGKEEDFELFLALLDGDRFEGRFRDGVHTADPSDMMRRLVKEDLLKFDGRPLFPERRSYTVQYEMSDQEAALYADVTDYVRDEMDRAERFADNENQRRVNVGFALMTLQRRLASSPEAIYRSIVGRRERLEKRLRETRQQIRGENARIALAEAEPSLSNADLDELYDDAPQDEREAVEQALTDNATAARTVEELEIEIQRLVGLEAQARAVRLSRQDSKWNQLNTILDNPLMSDANGNRRKLVIFTEFKATLGYLADRIRTRLGRPEAVVEIHGGVTREERRRVVHAFMNDPSVLVLVANDAAGEGVNLQRAHLMVNYDLPWNPNRLEQRFGRIHRIGQEEVCHLWNL
;
A
#
# COMPACT_ATOMS: atom_id res chain seq x y z
N MET A 1 -17.38 3.04 25.67
CA MET A 1 -17.54 3.75 24.37
C MET A 1 -17.15 2.79 23.25
N ARG A 2 -17.96 2.68 22.19
CA ARG A 2 -17.64 1.98 20.94
C ARG A 2 -17.90 2.95 19.80
N PHE A 3 -16.86 3.26 19.01
CA PHE A 3 -16.96 4.40 18.09
C PHE A 3 -16.10 4.21 16.84
N LEU A 4 -16.58 4.71 15.71
CA LEU A 4 -15.87 4.78 14.43
C LEU A 4 -15.52 6.22 14.09
N LEU A 5 -14.23 6.52 14.01
CA LEU A 5 -13.70 7.79 13.54
C LEU A 5 -13.30 7.66 12.06
N ALA A 6 -14.13 8.20 11.18
CA ALA A 6 -14.04 8.01 9.73
C ALA A 6 -13.64 9.29 8.96
N ASP A 7 -12.82 10.13 9.57
CA ASP A 7 -12.35 11.40 8.99
C ASP A 7 -11.35 11.16 7.84
N ASP A 8 -11.28 12.09 6.91
CA ASP A 8 -10.39 12.04 5.74
C ASP A 8 -8.90 11.86 6.10
N PRO A 9 -8.06 11.34 5.16
CA PRO A 9 -6.62 11.22 5.37
C PRO A 9 -6.00 12.62 5.61
N GLY A 10 -5.19 12.74 6.68
CA GLY A 10 -4.57 14.02 7.04
C GLY A 10 -5.47 15.00 7.82
N ALA A 11 -6.71 14.61 8.17
CA ALA A 11 -7.59 15.40 9.05
C ALA A 11 -7.24 15.29 10.54
N GLY A 12 -6.17 14.57 10.90
CA GLY A 12 -5.66 14.52 12.27
C GLY A 12 -6.22 13.42 13.16
N LYS A 13 -6.71 12.30 12.59
CA LYS A 13 -7.23 11.14 13.37
C LYS A 13 -6.29 10.70 14.49
N THR A 14 -4.99 10.52 14.18
CA THR A 14 -3.97 10.14 15.18
C THR A 14 -3.87 11.14 16.33
N ILE A 15 -3.97 12.45 16.01
CA ILE A 15 -3.95 13.51 17.02
C ILE A 15 -5.19 13.42 17.93
N MET A 16 -6.36 13.20 17.35
CA MET A 16 -7.61 13.06 18.11
C MET A 16 -7.57 11.83 19.02
N ALA A 17 -7.05 10.71 18.53
CA ALA A 17 -6.86 9.51 19.33
C ALA A 17 -5.83 9.74 20.46
N GLY A 18 -4.70 10.42 20.17
CA GLY A 18 -3.70 10.79 21.17
C GLY A 18 -4.25 11.71 22.25
N LEU A 19 -5.08 12.70 21.89
CA LEU A 19 -5.79 13.55 22.83
C LEU A 19 -6.75 12.74 23.72
N LEU A 20 -7.52 11.81 23.15
CA LEU A 20 -8.41 10.92 23.88
C LEU A 20 -7.64 10.08 24.89
N VAL A 21 -6.55 9.44 24.47
CA VAL A 21 -5.68 8.64 25.36
C VAL A 21 -5.14 9.49 26.49
N LYS A 22 -4.60 10.69 26.19
CA LYS A 22 -4.06 11.60 27.19
C LYS A 22 -5.11 12.05 28.20
N GLU A 23 -6.30 12.40 27.74
CA GLU A 23 -7.41 12.82 28.59
C GLU A 23 -7.85 11.70 29.53
N LEU A 24 -8.01 10.46 29.02
CA LEU A 24 -8.40 9.32 29.84
C LEU A 24 -7.33 8.96 30.88
N ILE A 25 -6.04 9.09 30.55
CA ILE A 25 -4.94 8.91 31.51
C ILE A 25 -5.02 9.96 32.61
N VAL A 26 -5.19 11.24 32.26
CA VAL A 26 -5.28 12.35 33.24
C VAL A 26 -6.48 12.19 34.17
N ARG A 27 -7.59 11.63 33.67
CA ARG A 27 -8.77 11.32 34.49
C ARG A 27 -8.62 10.06 35.35
N GLY A 28 -7.55 9.27 35.16
CA GLY A 28 -7.37 7.99 35.85
C GLY A 28 -8.31 6.88 35.33
N GLU A 29 -8.84 7.05 34.13
CA GLU A 29 -9.76 6.10 33.49
C GLU A 29 -9.06 5.13 32.51
N LEU A 30 -7.74 5.35 32.26
CA LEU A 30 -6.93 4.54 31.35
C LEU A 30 -5.56 4.25 31.95
N GLU A 31 -5.30 2.97 32.18
CA GLU A 31 -3.99 2.41 32.52
C GLU A 31 -3.47 1.50 31.39
N ARG A 32 -4.39 0.90 30.64
CA ARG A 32 -4.09 -0.11 29.61
C ARG A 32 -4.68 0.30 28.26
N CYS A 33 -3.82 0.58 27.30
CA CYS A 33 -4.20 0.89 25.92
C CYS A 33 -3.42 0.02 24.92
N LEU A 34 -4.14 -0.61 24.00
CA LEU A 34 -3.58 -1.32 22.87
C LEU A 34 -3.93 -0.60 21.56
N ILE A 35 -2.92 -0.19 20.81
CA ILE A 35 -3.10 0.35 19.46
C ILE A 35 -2.74 -0.74 18.46
N VAL A 36 -3.68 -1.07 17.57
CA VAL A 36 -3.50 -2.03 16.49
C VAL A 36 -3.48 -1.26 15.17
N ALA A 37 -2.36 -1.32 14.47
CA ALA A 37 -2.14 -0.54 13.25
C ALA A 37 -1.40 -1.36 12.19
N PRO A 38 -1.50 -1.01 10.90
CA PRO A 38 -0.62 -1.56 9.86
C PRO A 38 0.86 -1.40 10.21
N GLY A 39 1.67 -2.41 9.86
CA GLY A 39 3.10 -2.42 10.21
C GLY A 39 3.87 -1.19 9.73
N SER A 40 3.45 -0.60 8.61
CA SER A 40 4.06 0.59 8.00
C SER A 40 3.93 1.88 8.83
N ILE A 41 2.92 1.97 9.72
CA ILE A 41 2.62 3.18 10.51
C ILE A 41 2.78 2.99 12.02
N THR A 42 3.16 1.81 12.51
CA THR A 42 3.35 1.56 13.96
C THR A 42 4.42 2.46 14.57
N GLU A 43 5.52 2.69 13.86
CA GLU A 43 6.59 3.58 14.29
C GLU A 43 6.15 5.05 14.31
N GLN A 44 5.34 5.46 13.32
CA GLN A 44 4.76 6.80 13.31
C GLN A 44 3.84 7.02 14.52
N TRP A 45 3.01 6.03 14.85
CA TRP A 45 2.18 6.08 16.05
C TRP A 45 3.02 6.31 17.29
N GLN A 46 4.10 5.55 17.48
CA GLN A 46 5.01 5.70 18.60
C GLN A 46 5.63 7.10 18.66
N ASP A 47 6.15 7.58 17.50
CA ASP A 47 6.77 8.90 17.41
C ASP A 47 5.77 10.03 17.70
N GLU A 48 4.58 10.00 17.12
CA GLU A 48 3.57 11.04 17.34
C GLU A 48 3.05 11.08 18.78
N LEU A 49 2.88 9.92 19.41
CA LEU A 49 2.45 9.83 20.81
C LEU A 49 3.53 10.35 21.78
N SER A 50 4.79 10.00 21.54
CA SER A 50 5.91 10.49 22.34
C SER A 50 6.13 12.00 22.13
N ASP A 51 6.29 12.44 20.86
CA ASP A 51 6.67 13.82 20.55
C ASP A 51 5.58 14.84 20.92
N LYS A 52 4.30 14.51 20.67
CA LYS A 52 3.19 15.47 20.85
C LYS A 52 2.49 15.36 22.19
N PHE A 53 2.48 14.16 22.79
CA PHE A 53 1.71 13.91 24.01
C PHE A 53 2.56 13.46 25.20
N GLY A 54 3.85 13.16 25.00
CA GLY A 54 4.73 12.59 26.02
C GLY A 54 4.24 11.24 26.52
N LEU A 55 3.68 10.41 25.62
CA LEU A 55 3.18 9.07 25.92
C LEU A 55 4.13 8.02 25.36
N GLU A 56 4.68 7.20 26.25
CA GLU A 56 5.65 6.16 25.91
C GLU A 56 4.95 4.83 25.64
N PHE A 57 4.66 4.55 24.37
CA PHE A 57 4.14 3.27 23.91
C PHE A 57 5.27 2.38 23.43
N GLU A 58 5.22 1.09 23.75
CA GLU A 58 6.16 0.09 23.24
C GLU A 58 5.56 -0.63 22.02
N ILE A 59 6.38 -0.88 21.00
CA ILE A 59 5.96 -1.67 19.84
C ILE A 59 6.16 -3.14 20.18
N LEU A 60 5.11 -3.96 20.02
CA LEU A 60 5.17 -5.40 20.20
C LEU A 60 6.05 -6.03 19.11
N THR A 61 7.18 -6.61 19.54
CA THR A 61 8.10 -7.34 18.67
C THR A 61 8.07 -8.84 18.97
N THR A 62 8.51 -9.65 18.00
CA THR A 62 8.64 -11.10 18.19
C THR A 62 9.61 -11.42 19.35
N ASP A 63 10.68 -10.64 19.47
CA ASP A 63 11.67 -10.79 20.55
C ASP A 63 11.07 -10.48 21.92
N MET A 64 10.19 -9.47 22.00
CA MET A 64 9.46 -9.16 23.22
C MET A 64 8.56 -10.32 23.65
N ILE A 65 7.87 -10.96 22.72
CA ILE A 65 7.02 -12.14 23.00
C ILE A 65 7.90 -13.30 23.49
N ALA A 66 9.00 -13.58 22.80
CA ALA A 66 9.89 -14.69 23.13
C ALA A 66 10.66 -14.50 24.45
N SER A 67 10.99 -13.27 24.81
CA SER A 67 11.78 -12.93 26.01
C SER A 67 10.95 -12.63 27.26
N CYS A 68 9.61 -12.64 27.16
CA CYS A 68 8.74 -12.30 28.28
C CYS A 68 8.80 -13.34 29.40
N ARG A 69 9.20 -12.93 30.62
CA ARG A 69 9.36 -13.82 31.78
C ARG A 69 8.07 -14.48 32.23
N THR A 70 6.92 -13.82 32.06
CA THR A 70 5.58 -14.35 32.39
C THR A 70 5.00 -15.19 31.26
N GLY A 71 5.64 -15.23 30.09
CA GLY A 71 5.13 -15.86 28.90
C GLY A 71 4.08 -15.03 28.16
N ASN A 72 3.58 -13.93 28.76
CA ASN A 72 2.56 -13.08 28.15
C ASN A 72 2.92 -11.57 28.29
N PRO A 73 3.43 -10.92 27.22
CA PRO A 73 3.79 -9.50 27.28
C PRO A 73 2.56 -8.59 27.52
N PHE A 74 1.37 -9.05 27.16
CA PHE A 74 0.13 -8.27 27.37
C PHE A 74 -0.31 -8.19 28.82
N GLU A 75 0.22 -9.00 29.75
CA GLU A 75 -0.04 -8.89 31.17
C GLU A 75 0.72 -7.74 31.83
N ASN A 76 1.96 -7.53 31.39
CA ASN A 76 2.91 -6.65 32.08
C ASN A 76 3.03 -5.26 31.47
N LYS A 77 2.55 -5.07 30.24
CA LYS A 77 2.66 -3.83 29.50
C LYS A 77 1.30 -3.15 29.37
N GLY A 78 1.21 -1.92 29.88
CA GLY A 78 -0.04 -1.14 29.82
C GLY A 78 -0.23 -0.40 28.50
N LEU A 79 0.83 0.12 27.88
CA LEU A 79 0.76 0.93 26.66
C LEU A 79 1.52 0.24 25.54
N LEU A 80 0.79 -0.38 24.61
CA LEU A 80 1.35 -1.19 23.51
C LEU A 80 0.83 -0.75 22.14
N ILE A 81 1.70 -0.87 21.14
CA ILE A 81 1.35 -0.81 19.72
C ILE A 81 1.65 -2.17 19.11
N ALA A 82 0.68 -2.78 18.44
CA ALA A 82 0.83 -4.06 17.77
C ALA A 82 0.53 -3.95 16.27
N ARG A 83 1.17 -4.80 15.48
CA ARG A 83 0.92 -4.88 14.03
C ARG A 83 -0.33 -5.70 13.78
N LEU A 84 -1.26 -5.17 12.98
CA LEU A 84 -2.49 -5.84 12.60
C LEU A 84 -2.21 -7.23 12.00
N ASP A 85 -1.24 -7.31 11.08
CA ASP A 85 -0.90 -8.56 10.40
C ASP A 85 -0.32 -9.61 11.35
N GLN A 86 0.55 -9.20 12.28
CA GLN A 86 1.11 -10.07 13.31
C GLN A 86 0.00 -10.67 14.18
N LEU A 87 -0.97 -9.86 14.59
CA LEU A 87 -2.08 -10.33 15.42
C LEU A 87 -3.05 -11.22 14.63
N SER A 88 -3.35 -10.88 13.36
CA SER A 88 -4.34 -11.63 12.57
C SER A 88 -3.86 -13.00 12.11
N ARG A 89 -2.55 -13.17 11.90
CA ARG A 89 -1.95 -14.40 11.39
C ARG A 89 -1.49 -15.38 12.48
N ASN A 90 -1.31 -14.92 13.71
CA ASN A 90 -0.73 -15.71 14.80
C ASN A 90 -1.77 -16.01 15.89
N GLU A 91 -2.33 -17.20 15.86
CA GLU A 91 -3.33 -17.67 16.84
C GLU A 91 -2.76 -17.73 18.26
N ASP A 92 -1.48 -18.07 18.44
CA ASP A 92 -0.85 -18.10 19.75
C ASP A 92 -0.82 -16.70 20.37
N VAL A 93 -0.50 -15.67 19.57
CA VAL A 93 -0.52 -14.28 20.04
C VAL A 93 -1.93 -13.83 20.36
N GLN A 94 -2.95 -14.26 19.60
CA GLN A 94 -4.35 -13.97 19.91
C GLN A 94 -4.78 -14.62 21.24
N GLN A 95 -4.34 -15.83 21.53
CA GLN A 95 -4.59 -16.48 22.84
C GLN A 95 -3.91 -15.74 23.99
N LEU A 96 -2.71 -15.19 23.78
CA LEU A 96 -2.04 -14.34 24.78
C LEU A 96 -2.86 -13.09 25.09
N ILE A 97 -3.48 -12.45 24.09
CA ILE A 97 -4.39 -11.30 24.28
C ILE A 97 -5.64 -11.73 25.07
N GLU A 98 -6.24 -12.87 24.73
CA GLU A 98 -7.42 -13.38 25.41
C GLU A 98 -7.17 -13.72 26.89
N ASN A 99 -5.97 -14.18 27.21
CA ASN A 99 -5.56 -14.52 28.57
C ASN A 99 -5.11 -13.31 29.40
N ALA A 100 -4.81 -12.17 28.75
CA ALA A 100 -4.40 -10.96 29.43
C ALA A 100 -5.57 -10.27 30.15
N PRO A 101 -5.33 -9.38 31.13
CA PRO A 101 -6.37 -8.52 31.69
C PRO A 101 -7.07 -7.68 30.62
N GLU A 102 -8.30 -7.26 30.88
CA GLU A 102 -9.07 -6.41 29.98
C GLU A 102 -8.35 -5.08 29.70
N TRP A 103 -8.51 -4.57 28.48
CA TRP A 103 -7.98 -3.28 28.08
C TRP A 103 -8.99 -2.17 28.35
N ASP A 104 -8.52 -1.03 28.87
CA ASP A 104 -9.38 0.14 29.03
C ASP A 104 -9.78 0.74 27.69
N LEU A 105 -8.85 0.69 26.73
CA LEU A 105 -9.05 1.17 25.38
C LEU A 105 -8.26 0.32 24.36
N ILE A 106 -8.93 -0.10 23.31
CA ILE A 106 -8.30 -0.60 22.10
C ILE A 106 -8.60 0.36 20.94
N ILE A 107 -7.56 0.77 20.22
CA ILE A 107 -7.64 1.59 19.02
C ILE A 107 -7.20 0.75 17.83
N CYS A 108 -8.02 0.64 16.79
CA CYS A 108 -7.65 0.00 15.54
C CYS A 108 -7.58 1.04 14.43
N ASP A 109 -6.36 1.28 13.90
CA ASP A 109 -6.16 2.18 12.78
C ASP A 109 -6.24 1.41 11.45
N GLU A 110 -6.66 2.11 10.39
CA GLU A 110 -7.03 1.54 9.09
C GLU A 110 -7.99 0.35 9.24
N ALA A 111 -8.98 0.53 10.13
CA ALA A 111 -9.89 -0.53 10.58
C ALA A 111 -10.77 -1.12 9.46
N HIS A 112 -10.91 -0.44 8.30
CA HIS A 112 -11.56 -1.00 7.11
C HIS A 112 -10.95 -2.34 6.66
N ARG A 113 -9.69 -2.61 7.02
CA ARG A 113 -9.02 -3.89 6.79
C ARG A 113 -9.60 -5.05 7.61
N MET A 114 -10.39 -4.76 8.65
CA MET A 114 -11.10 -5.74 9.46
C MET A 114 -12.51 -6.02 8.93
N SER A 115 -12.77 -5.80 7.65
CA SER A 115 -14.07 -6.02 7.04
C SER A 115 -14.31 -7.50 6.71
N GLY A 116 -15.60 -7.89 6.70
CA GLY A 116 -16.10 -9.10 6.04
C GLY A 116 -16.77 -8.71 4.72
N HIS A 117 -17.09 -9.71 3.91
CA HIS A 117 -17.71 -9.49 2.59
C HIS A 117 -18.88 -10.44 2.36
N TYR A 118 -19.89 -9.94 1.65
CA TYR A 118 -20.94 -10.78 1.10
C TYR A 118 -20.57 -11.22 -0.34
N LEU A 119 -20.47 -12.52 -0.55
CA LEU A 119 -20.18 -13.10 -1.85
C LEU A 119 -21.23 -14.16 -2.19
N GLY A 120 -22.05 -13.91 -3.23
CA GLY A 120 -23.04 -14.88 -3.70
C GLY A 120 -24.13 -15.25 -2.68
N GLY A 121 -24.44 -14.36 -1.72
CA GLY A 121 -25.41 -14.60 -0.65
C GLY A 121 -24.85 -15.26 0.60
N GLU A 122 -23.54 -15.57 0.62
CA GLU A 122 -22.84 -16.09 1.81
C GLU A 122 -21.95 -15.01 2.42
N VAL A 123 -21.86 -15.01 3.76
CA VAL A 123 -20.97 -14.13 4.51
C VAL A 123 -19.59 -14.75 4.57
N LYS A 124 -18.59 -14.07 4.01
CA LYS A 124 -17.18 -14.46 4.12
C LYS A 124 -16.49 -13.56 5.12
N LEU A 125 -16.22 -14.07 6.32
CA LEU A 125 -15.48 -13.36 7.35
C LEU A 125 -13.98 -13.60 7.21
N THR A 126 -13.21 -12.52 7.19
CA THR A 126 -11.74 -12.59 7.12
C THR A 126 -11.14 -12.92 8.50
N LYS A 127 -9.89 -13.40 8.54
CA LYS A 127 -9.15 -13.60 9.81
C LYS A 127 -9.07 -12.29 10.61
N ARG A 128 -8.96 -11.15 9.93
CA ARG A 128 -8.94 -9.83 10.57
C ARG A 128 -10.28 -9.43 11.15
N TYR A 129 -11.37 -9.77 10.51
CA TYR A 129 -12.69 -9.57 11.07
C TYR A 129 -12.86 -10.35 12.39
N HIS A 130 -12.45 -11.63 12.41
CA HIS A 130 -12.44 -12.43 13.62
C HIS A 130 -11.56 -11.84 14.71
N LEU A 131 -10.37 -11.31 14.35
CA LEU A 131 -9.52 -10.56 15.28
C LEU A 131 -10.27 -9.33 15.83
N GLY A 132 -10.91 -8.53 14.99
CA GLY A 132 -11.69 -7.35 15.39
C GLY A 132 -12.78 -7.70 16.40
N MET A 133 -13.52 -8.80 16.18
CA MET A 133 -14.51 -9.31 17.13
C MET A 133 -13.88 -9.69 18.48
N ARG A 134 -12.73 -10.37 18.47
CA ARG A 134 -12.00 -10.76 19.70
C ARG A 134 -11.52 -9.53 20.47
N LEU A 135 -10.89 -8.57 19.79
CA LEU A 135 -10.42 -7.31 20.38
C LEU A 135 -11.58 -6.50 20.98
N GLY A 136 -12.69 -6.39 20.26
CA GLY A 136 -13.88 -5.70 20.74
C GLY A 136 -14.47 -6.31 22.01
N ARG A 137 -14.39 -7.64 22.21
CA ARG A 137 -14.83 -8.31 23.44
C ARG A 137 -13.85 -8.16 24.60
N LYS A 138 -12.58 -7.81 24.31
CA LYS A 138 -11.50 -7.77 25.29
C LYS A 138 -11.18 -6.35 25.77
N CYS A 139 -12.03 -5.38 25.47
CA CYS A 139 -11.83 -3.99 25.88
C CYS A 139 -13.13 -3.33 26.37
N ARG A 140 -12.96 -2.41 27.32
CA ARG A 140 -14.02 -1.52 27.82
C ARG A 140 -14.43 -0.49 26.77
N ASN A 141 -13.44 0.13 26.10
CA ASN A 141 -13.65 1.11 25.04
C ASN A 141 -13.01 0.63 23.75
N PHE A 142 -13.71 0.76 22.62
CA PHE A 142 -13.24 0.32 21.31
C PHE A 142 -13.36 1.44 20.30
N LEU A 143 -12.23 1.91 19.78
CA LEU A 143 -12.15 2.95 18.77
C LEU A 143 -11.63 2.38 17.46
N LEU A 144 -12.48 2.37 16.44
CA LEU A 144 -12.09 2.06 15.07
C LEU A 144 -11.78 3.37 14.34
N MET A 145 -10.71 3.39 13.56
CA MET A 145 -10.29 4.55 12.79
C MET A 145 -10.04 4.14 11.34
N THR A 146 -10.59 4.89 10.40
CA THR A 146 -10.34 4.69 8.97
C THR A 146 -10.66 5.97 8.19
N ALA A 147 -10.05 6.15 7.03
CA ALA A 147 -10.46 7.19 6.09
C ALA A 147 -11.52 6.70 5.09
N THR A 148 -11.66 5.39 4.95
CA THR A 148 -12.51 4.74 3.96
C THR A 148 -13.40 3.68 4.63
N PRO A 149 -14.43 4.11 5.37
CA PRO A 149 -15.28 3.18 6.11
C PRO A 149 -16.15 2.29 5.21
N HIS A 150 -16.30 2.66 3.93
CA HIS A 150 -17.26 2.06 3.00
C HIS A 150 -16.59 1.71 1.68
N ASN A 151 -16.75 0.46 1.23
CA ASN A 151 -16.23 -0.04 -0.06
C ASN A 151 -17.25 0.08 -1.22
N GLY A 152 -18.39 0.78 -1.01
CA GLY A 152 -19.47 0.93 -1.98
C GLY A 152 -20.61 -0.08 -1.82
N LYS A 153 -20.48 -1.09 -0.95
CA LYS A 153 -21.53 -2.06 -0.64
C LYS A 153 -22.03 -1.84 0.78
N GLU A 154 -23.31 -1.56 0.91
CA GLU A 154 -23.94 -1.27 2.20
C GLU A 154 -23.88 -2.47 3.18
N GLU A 155 -24.07 -3.67 2.66
CA GLU A 155 -23.98 -4.91 3.42
C GLU A 155 -22.59 -5.13 4.05
N ASP A 156 -21.50 -4.83 3.32
CA ASP A 156 -20.15 -4.95 3.85
C ASP A 156 -19.88 -3.87 4.91
N PHE A 157 -20.47 -2.70 4.76
CA PHE A 157 -20.38 -1.62 5.75
C PHE A 157 -21.15 -1.94 7.04
N GLU A 158 -22.35 -2.49 6.95
CA GLU A 158 -23.10 -2.96 8.12
C GLU A 158 -22.32 -4.06 8.86
N LEU A 159 -21.74 -5.01 8.12
CA LEU A 159 -20.88 -6.05 8.69
C LEU A 159 -19.68 -5.45 9.42
N PHE A 160 -19.07 -4.40 8.86
CA PHE A 160 -17.98 -3.67 9.52
C PHE A 160 -18.45 -2.97 10.81
N LEU A 161 -19.61 -2.34 10.80
CA LEU A 161 -20.21 -1.71 11.99
C LEU A 161 -20.59 -2.73 13.06
N ALA A 162 -20.88 -3.98 12.69
CA ALA A 162 -21.15 -5.07 13.64
C ALA A 162 -19.95 -5.38 14.56
N LEU A 163 -18.72 -4.96 14.21
CA LEU A 163 -17.58 -4.99 15.14
C LEU A 163 -17.77 -4.07 16.36
N LEU A 164 -18.54 -2.99 16.20
CA LEU A 164 -18.88 -2.07 17.27
C LEU A 164 -20.13 -2.50 18.04
N ASP A 165 -21.17 -2.89 17.31
CA ASP A 165 -22.46 -3.33 17.87
C ASP A 165 -23.08 -4.41 16.98
N GLY A 166 -22.81 -5.68 17.33
CA GLY A 166 -23.29 -6.84 16.58
C GLY A 166 -24.78 -7.07 16.70
N ASP A 167 -25.44 -6.56 17.75
CA ASP A 167 -26.88 -6.71 17.94
C ASP A 167 -27.66 -5.75 17.04
N ARG A 168 -27.08 -4.58 16.78
CA ARG A 168 -27.69 -3.52 15.97
C ARG A 168 -27.45 -3.71 14.47
N PHE A 169 -26.26 -4.21 14.09
CA PHE A 169 -25.83 -4.40 12.72
C PHE A 169 -25.63 -5.88 12.41
N GLU A 170 -26.71 -6.56 11.99
CA GLU A 170 -26.67 -8.01 11.72
C GLU A 170 -26.00 -8.39 10.39
N GLY A 171 -25.66 -7.39 9.54
CA GLY A 171 -25.07 -7.63 8.22
C GLY A 171 -25.98 -8.39 7.25
N ARG A 172 -27.27 -8.48 7.52
CA ARG A 172 -28.30 -9.02 6.62
C ARG A 172 -29.27 -7.92 6.24
N PHE A 173 -29.25 -7.59 4.96
CA PHE A 173 -30.30 -6.78 4.37
C PHE A 173 -31.62 -7.56 4.52
N ARG A 174 -32.42 -7.21 5.52
CA ARG A 174 -33.83 -7.60 5.52
C ARG A 174 -34.54 -6.61 4.65
N ASP A 175 -35.02 -7.07 3.49
CA ASP A 175 -35.77 -6.30 2.51
C ASP A 175 -36.62 -5.19 3.17
N GLY A 176 -36.14 -3.95 3.10
CA GLY A 176 -36.92 -2.72 3.25
C GLY A 176 -37.28 -2.27 4.66
N VAL A 177 -36.76 -2.85 5.75
CA VAL A 177 -37.32 -2.55 7.08
C VAL A 177 -36.42 -1.75 8.03
N HIS A 178 -35.10 -1.82 7.98
CA HIS A 178 -34.22 -1.00 8.82
C HIS A 178 -32.85 -0.75 8.17
N THR A 179 -32.60 0.47 7.72
CA THR A 179 -31.25 1.04 7.69
C THR A 179 -30.91 1.48 9.11
N ALA A 180 -30.01 0.76 9.79
CA ALA A 180 -29.60 1.18 11.10
C ALA A 180 -28.78 2.48 10.99
N ASP A 181 -29.22 3.56 11.64
CA ASP A 181 -28.53 4.84 11.64
C ASP A 181 -27.25 4.75 12.51
N PRO A 182 -26.03 4.89 11.95
CA PRO A 182 -24.78 4.84 12.69
C PRO A 182 -24.37 6.20 13.30
N SER A 183 -25.18 7.24 13.23
CA SER A 183 -24.81 8.63 13.55
C SER A 183 -24.34 8.85 14.99
N ASP A 184 -24.78 8.03 15.92
CA ASP A 184 -24.37 8.04 17.34
C ASP A 184 -23.06 7.29 17.62
N MET A 185 -22.62 6.45 16.69
CA MET A 185 -21.43 5.59 16.81
C MET A 185 -20.34 5.94 15.81
N MET A 186 -20.61 6.83 14.86
CA MET A 186 -19.69 7.22 13.81
C MET A 186 -19.60 8.73 13.68
N ARG A 187 -18.39 9.20 13.46
CA ARG A 187 -18.14 10.55 12.98
C ARG A 187 -17.35 10.49 11.69
N ARG A 188 -17.80 11.25 10.70
CA ARG A 188 -17.10 11.46 9.44
C ARG A 188 -17.03 12.94 9.15
N LEU A 189 -15.81 13.49 9.11
CA LEU A 189 -15.55 14.83 8.65
C LEU A 189 -14.75 14.78 7.36
N VAL A 190 -15.25 15.46 6.36
CA VAL A 190 -14.54 15.70 5.10
C VAL A 190 -13.78 17.02 5.22
N LYS A 191 -12.64 17.13 4.57
CA LYS A 191 -11.74 18.28 4.67
C LYS A 191 -12.39 19.58 4.24
N GLU A 192 -13.29 19.50 3.29
CA GLU A 192 -14.04 20.62 2.73
C GLU A 192 -14.95 21.30 3.77
N ASP A 193 -15.45 20.56 4.75
CA ASP A 193 -16.35 21.06 5.79
C ASP A 193 -15.60 21.60 7.03
N LEU A 194 -14.29 21.40 7.10
CA LEU A 194 -13.50 21.82 8.25
C LEU A 194 -13.12 23.29 8.15
N LEU A 195 -13.57 24.07 9.15
CA LEU A 195 -13.34 25.51 9.23
C LEU A 195 -12.43 25.86 10.40
N LYS A 196 -11.68 26.95 10.24
CA LYS A 196 -10.98 27.64 11.32
C LYS A 196 -12.00 28.39 12.20
N PHE A 197 -11.58 28.84 13.38
CA PHE A 197 -12.45 29.64 14.28
C PHE A 197 -12.97 30.94 13.66
N ASP A 198 -12.27 31.46 12.65
CA ASP A 198 -12.68 32.67 11.91
C ASP A 198 -13.61 32.37 10.72
N GLY A 199 -14.04 31.11 10.55
CA GLY A 199 -14.95 30.68 9.48
C GLY A 199 -14.29 30.41 8.13
N ARG A 200 -12.97 30.57 8.02
CA ARG A 200 -12.24 30.21 6.78
C ARG A 200 -12.00 28.71 6.70
N PRO A 201 -11.86 28.14 5.48
CA PRO A 201 -11.48 26.75 5.32
C PRO A 201 -10.18 26.43 6.08
N LEU A 202 -10.17 25.28 6.76
CA LEU A 202 -8.99 24.79 7.47
C LEU A 202 -7.92 24.29 6.51
N PHE A 203 -8.35 23.75 5.37
CA PHE A 203 -7.48 23.23 4.31
C PHE A 203 -7.49 24.17 3.12
N PRO A 204 -6.34 24.36 2.43
CA PRO A 204 -6.31 25.15 1.19
C PRO A 204 -7.01 24.40 0.06
N GLU A 205 -7.28 25.12 -1.04
CA GLU A 205 -7.83 24.54 -2.27
C GLU A 205 -6.92 23.44 -2.81
N ARG A 206 -7.51 22.39 -3.39
CA ARG A 206 -6.82 21.35 -4.14
C ARG A 206 -7.16 21.44 -5.63
N ARG A 207 -6.15 21.28 -6.48
CA ARG A 207 -6.29 21.28 -7.94
C ARG A 207 -5.66 20.03 -8.52
N SER A 208 -6.47 19.22 -9.18
CA SER A 208 -6.01 17.98 -9.84
C SER A 208 -6.01 18.14 -11.35
N TYR A 209 -4.95 17.69 -11.99
CA TYR A 209 -4.73 17.74 -13.43
C TYR A 209 -4.47 16.33 -13.95
N THR A 210 -5.25 15.88 -14.92
CA THR A 210 -4.97 14.67 -15.67
C THR A 210 -4.13 15.02 -16.88
N VAL A 211 -2.97 14.42 -16.99
CA VAL A 211 -2.01 14.68 -18.07
C VAL A 211 -2.11 13.57 -19.11
N GLN A 212 -2.50 13.94 -20.33
CA GLN A 212 -2.56 13.03 -21.46
C GLN A 212 -1.25 13.11 -22.25
N TYR A 213 -0.80 11.99 -22.78
CA TYR A 213 0.37 11.90 -23.65
C TYR A 213 0.16 10.84 -24.73
N GLU A 214 0.79 11.06 -25.87
CA GLU A 214 0.83 10.10 -26.99
C GLU A 214 2.14 9.34 -26.94
N MET A 215 2.07 8.01 -27.07
CA MET A 215 3.26 7.17 -27.14
C MET A 215 3.96 7.39 -28.48
N SER A 216 5.28 7.31 -28.48
CA SER A 216 6.06 7.21 -29.73
C SER A 216 5.78 5.89 -30.43
N ASP A 217 6.06 5.79 -31.74
CA ASP A 217 5.86 4.57 -32.51
C ASP A 217 6.58 3.36 -31.90
N GLN A 218 7.77 3.57 -31.34
CA GLN A 218 8.54 2.50 -30.69
C GLN A 218 7.92 2.06 -29.37
N GLU A 219 7.39 2.98 -28.57
CA GLU A 219 6.67 2.66 -27.34
C GLU A 219 5.37 1.94 -27.65
N ALA A 220 4.62 2.42 -28.64
CA ALA A 220 3.37 1.82 -29.07
C ALA A 220 3.57 0.38 -29.60
N ALA A 221 4.63 0.13 -30.38
CA ALA A 221 4.99 -1.19 -30.84
C ALA A 221 5.34 -2.14 -29.68
N LEU A 222 6.19 -1.70 -28.75
CA LEU A 222 6.51 -2.48 -27.55
C LEU A 222 5.25 -2.77 -26.72
N TYR A 223 4.37 -1.78 -26.57
CA TYR A 223 3.12 -1.93 -25.83
C TYR A 223 2.21 -2.99 -26.46
N ALA A 224 2.07 -2.96 -27.79
CA ALA A 224 1.29 -3.95 -28.54
C ALA A 224 1.87 -5.37 -28.37
N ASP A 225 3.18 -5.54 -28.57
CA ASP A 225 3.84 -6.85 -28.53
C ASP A 225 3.83 -7.46 -27.11
N VAL A 226 4.01 -6.64 -26.06
CA VAL A 226 3.89 -7.11 -24.67
C VAL A 226 2.44 -7.45 -24.36
N THR A 227 1.48 -6.67 -24.84
CA THR A 227 0.04 -6.95 -24.63
C THR A 227 -0.38 -8.24 -25.33
N ASP A 228 0.11 -8.49 -26.54
CA ASP A 228 -0.15 -9.73 -27.25
C ASP A 228 0.51 -10.95 -26.55
N TYR A 229 1.72 -10.77 -26.03
CA TYR A 229 2.36 -11.79 -25.19
C TYR A 229 1.52 -12.12 -23.96
N VAL A 230 1.06 -11.10 -23.24
CA VAL A 230 0.24 -11.25 -22.03
C VAL A 230 -1.08 -11.97 -22.37
N ARG A 231 -1.75 -11.58 -23.45
CA ARG A 231 -3.00 -12.19 -23.89
C ARG A 231 -2.82 -13.68 -24.22
N ASP A 232 -1.82 -14.01 -25.01
CA ASP A 232 -1.58 -15.40 -25.42
C ASP A 232 -1.24 -16.31 -24.24
N GLU A 233 -0.46 -15.80 -23.26
CA GLU A 233 -0.15 -16.58 -22.06
C GLU A 233 -1.35 -16.68 -21.11
N MET A 234 -2.23 -15.65 -21.04
CA MET A 234 -3.49 -15.74 -20.30
C MET A 234 -4.42 -16.79 -20.92
N ASP A 235 -4.59 -16.78 -22.24
CA ASP A 235 -5.41 -17.77 -22.96
C ASP A 235 -4.89 -19.21 -22.77
N ARG A 236 -3.58 -19.37 -22.61
CA ARG A 236 -2.98 -20.67 -22.24
C ARG A 236 -3.30 -21.05 -20.79
N ALA A 237 -3.21 -20.09 -19.87
CA ALA A 237 -3.50 -20.32 -18.46
C ALA A 237 -4.99 -20.63 -18.20
N GLU A 238 -5.91 -20.08 -19.00
CA GLU A 238 -7.35 -20.39 -18.92
C GLU A 238 -7.68 -21.84 -19.26
N ARG A 239 -6.81 -22.51 -20.03
CA ARG A 239 -6.96 -23.94 -20.39
C ARG A 239 -6.48 -24.88 -19.28
N PHE A 240 -6.09 -24.36 -18.13
CA PHE A 240 -5.74 -25.19 -16.97
C PHE A 240 -7.00 -25.87 -16.40
N ALA A 241 -6.83 -27.09 -15.92
CA ALA A 241 -7.90 -27.81 -15.24
C ALA A 241 -8.23 -27.18 -13.87
N ASP A 242 -9.41 -27.49 -13.32
CA ASP A 242 -9.85 -26.91 -12.05
C ASP A 242 -8.91 -27.18 -10.87
N ASN A 243 -8.17 -28.28 -10.90
CA ASN A 243 -7.14 -28.60 -9.90
C ASN A 243 -5.86 -27.75 -10.04
N GLU A 244 -5.70 -26.99 -11.13
CA GLU A 244 -4.59 -26.05 -11.38
C GLU A 244 -5.03 -24.58 -11.24
N ASN A 245 -6.16 -24.32 -10.58
CA ASN A 245 -6.72 -22.98 -10.44
C ASN A 245 -5.72 -21.98 -9.82
N GLN A 246 -4.92 -22.43 -8.87
CA GLN A 246 -3.90 -21.61 -8.21
C GLN A 246 -2.79 -21.17 -9.17
N ARG A 247 -2.36 -22.07 -10.06
CA ARG A 247 -1.37 -21.74 -11.09
C ARG A 247 -1.93 -20.73 -12.10
N ARG A 248 -3.20 -20.89 -12.51
CA ARG A 248 -3.90 -19.93 -13.36
C ARG A 248 -3.91 -18.54 -12.76
N VAL A 249 -4.22 -18.43 -11.47
CA VAL A 249 -4.24 -17.17 -10.72
C VAL A 249 -2.85 -16.53 -10.68
N ASN A 250 -1.81 -17.31 -10.38
CA ASN A 250 -0.43 -16.82 -10.31
C ASN A 250 0.08 -16.32 -11.68
N VAL A 251 -0.24 -17.05 -12.76
CA VAL A 251 0.13 -16.62 -14.11
C VAL A 251 -0.61 -15.33 -14.49
N GLY A 252 -1.92 -15.27 -14.28
CA GLY A 252 -2.72 -14.07 -14.55
C GLY A 252 -2.18 -12.85 -13.80
N PHE A 253 -1.87 -13.02 -12.53
CA PHE A 253 -1.29 -11.98 -11.70
C PHE A 253 0.08 -11.48 -12.22
N ALA A 254 0.98 -12.41 -12.55
CA ALA A 254 2.31 -12.08 -13.10
C ALA A 254 2.21 -11.27 -14.40
N LEU A 255 1.29 -11.67 -15.28
CA LEU A 255 1.05 -11.02 -16.55
C LEU A 255 0.42 -9.62 -16.39
N MET A 256 -0.53 -9.45 -15.48
CA MET A 256 -1.08 -8.13 -15.14
C MET A 256 -0.01 -7.20 -14.55
N THR A 257 0.86 -7.73 -13.69
CA THR A 257 1.99 -6.95 -13.14
C THR A 257 2.95 -6.51 -14.24
N LEU A 258 3.19 -7.35 -15.24
CA LEU A 258 4.03 -7.00 -16.38
C LEU A 258 3.43 -5.83 -17.19
N GLN A 259 2.11 -5.82 -17.42
CA GLN A 259 1.42 -4.71 -18.08
C GLN A 259 1.51 -3.41 -17.26
N ARG A 260 1.36 -3.48 -15.95
CA ARG A 260 1.51 -2.31 -15.06
C ARG A 260 2.92 -1.73 -15.13
N ARG A 261 3.95 -2.59 -15.18
CA ARG A 261 5.35 -2.16 -15.32
C ARG A 261 5.62 -1.55 -16.69
N LEU A 262 4.99 -2.06 -17.74
CA LEU A 262 5.04 -1.47 -19.08
C LEU A 262 4.49 -0.04 -19.08
N ALA A 263 3.33 0.18 -18.42
CA ALA A 263 2.71 1.48 -18.30
C ALA A 263 3.48 2.44 -17.36
N SER A 264 4.35 1.92 -16.49
CA SER A 264 5.12 2.70 -15.55
C SER A 264 6.34 3.35 -16.21
N SER A 265 7.29 2.55 -16.70
CA SER A 265 8.49 3.10 -17.37
C SER A 265 9.20 2.07 -18.25
N PRO A 266 9.97 2.54 -19.27
CA PRO A 266 10.82 1.66 -20.07
C PRO A 266 11.85 0.88 -19.26
N GLU A 267 12.33 1.42 -18.15
CA GLU A 267 13.24 0.75 -17.23
C GLU A 267 12.55 -0.39 -16.48
N ALA A 268 11.32 -0.17 -15.99
CA ALA A 268 10.59 -1.17 -15.22
C ALA A 268 10.23 -2.39 -16.08
N ILE A 269 9.71 -2.17 -17.28
CA ILE A 269 9.37 -3.29 -18.18
C ILE A 269 10.62 -4.04 -18.64
N TYR A 270 11.69 -3.34 -19.01
CA TYR A 270 12.95 -3.95 -19.42
C TYR A 270 13.48 -4.89 -18.34
N ARG A 271 13.60 -4.41 -17.07
CA ARG A 271 14.07 -5.25 -15.95
C ARG A 271 13.18 -6.46 -15.71
N SER A 272 11.88 -6.30 -15.87
CA SER A 272 10.95 -7.40 -15.65
C SER A 272 11.04 -8.48 -16.72
N ILE A 273 11.18 -8.09 -17.99
CA ILE A 273 11.37 -9.04 -19.09
C ILE A 273 12.69 -9.79 -18.92
N VAL A 274 13.77 -9.09 -18.57
CA VAL A 274 15.10 -9.70 -18.31
C VAL A 274 15.01 -10.70 -17.17
N GLY A 275 14.47 -10.29 -16.00
CA GLY A 275 14.36 -11.16 -14.83
C GLY A 275 13.52 -12.42 -15.12
N ARG A 276 12.37 -12.24 -15.78
CA ARG A 276 11.52 -13.35 -16.20
C ARG A 276 12.26 -14.32 -17.15
N ARG A 277 12.90 -13.81 -18.21
CA ARG A 277 13.67 -14.61 -19.14
C ARG A 277 14.76 -15.43 -18.44
N GLU A 278 15.59 -14.77 -17.64
CA GLU A 278 16.69 -15.43 -16.91
C GLU A 278 16.20 -16.53 -15.97
N ARG A 279 15.05 -16.30 -15.31
CA ARG A 279 14.46 -17.28 -14.42
C ARG A 279 13.89 -18.48 -15.16
N LEU A 280 13.18 -18.23 -16.28
CA LEU A 280 12.66 -19.31 -17.12
C LEU A 280 13.78 -20.11 -17.80
N GLU A 281 14.88 -19.47 -18.24
CA GLU A 281 16.06 -20.16 -18.73
C GLU A 281 16.73 -21.04 -17.65
N LYS A 282 16.80 -20.53 -16.41
CA LYS A 282 17.30 -21.33 -15.29
C LYS A 282 16.40 -22.56 -15.08
N ARG A 283 15.09 -22.37 -15.04
CA ARG A 283 14.10 -23.45 -14.91
C ARG A 283 14.23 -24.48 -16.04
N LEU A 284 14.40 -24.02 -17.27
CA LEU A 284 14.62 -24.89 -18.43
C LEU A 284 15.88 -25.78 -18.24
N ARG A 285 16.99 -25.18 -17.78
CA ARG A 285 18.22 -25.93 -17.48
C ARG A 285 18.03 -26.98 -16.40
N GLU A 286 17.38 -26.62 -15.31
CA GLU A 286 17.06 -27.51 -14.19
C GLU A 286 16.17 -28.68 -14.65
N THR A 287 15.10 -28.38 -15.40
CA THR A 287 14.20 -29.38 -15.95
C THR A 287 14.94 -30.34 -16.90
N ARG A 288 15.79 -29.85 -17.79
CA ARG A 288 16.59 -30.70 -18.69
C ARG A 288 17.59 -31.61 -17.96
N GLN A 289 18.11 -31.19 -16.80
CA GLN A 289 18.97 -32.04 -15.95
C GLN A 289 18.18 -33.15 -15.27
N GLN A 290 16.92 -32.88 -14.88
CA GLN A 290 16.02 -33.85 -14.26
C GLN A 290 15.40 -34.84 -15.26
N ILE A 291 15.25 -34.49 -16.53
CA ILE A 291 14.66 -35.32 -17.61
C ILE A 291 15.47 -36.60 -17.93
N ARG A 292 16.62 -36.82 -17.32
CA ARG A 292 17.24 -38.15 -17.35
C ARG A 292 16.44 -39.22 -16.55
N GLY A 293 15.29 -38.86 -15.95
CA GLY A 293 14.32 -39.72 -15.27
C GLY A 293 12.87 -39.32 -15.64
N GLU A 294 11.95 -40.25 -15.64
CA GLU A 294 10.55 -40.24 -16.15
C GLU A 294 9.57 -39.17 -15.55
N ASN A 295 10.03 -38.19 -14.77
CA ASN A 295 9.19 -37.30 -13.98
C ASN A 295 9.22 -35.80 -14.39
N ALA A 296 9.47 -35.50 -15.67
CA ALA A 296 9.60 -34.11 -16.16
C ALA A 296 8.35 -33.24 -15.99
N ARG A 297 7.15 -33.82 -16.01
CA ARG A 297 5.88 -33.09 -15.84
C ARG A 297 5.65 -32.60 -14.41
N ILE A 298 6.15 -33.32 -13.42
CA ILE A 298 5.96 -33.01 -11.99
C ILE A 298 6.89 -31.87 -11.56
N ALA A 299 8.13 -31.85 -12.07
CA ALA A 299 9.13 -30.84 -11.71
C ALA A 299 8.76 -29.40 -12.19
N LEU A 300 7.97 -29.28 -13.24
CA LEU A 300 7.48 -27.97 -13.71
C LEU A 300 6.37 -27.39 -12.82
N ALA A 301 5.62 -28.23 -12.10
CA ALA A 301 4.48 -27.80 -11.26
C ALA A 301 4.90 -27.47 -9.80
N GLU A 302 5.94 -28.10 -9.26
CA GLU A 302 6.29 -28.05 -7.83
C GLU A 302 7.11 -26.83 -7.41
N ALA A 303 7.62 -26.02 -8.33
CA ALA A 303 8.57 -24.93 -8.03
C ALA A 303 7.92 -23.51 -7.95
N GLU A 304 6.60 -23.40 -7.99
CA GLU A 304 5.91 -22.10 -7.96
C GLU A 304 5.46 -21.72 -6.55
N PRO A 305 5.65 -20.45 -6.12
CA PRO A 305 5.00 -19.96 -4.91
C PRO A 305 3.48 -20.06 -5.09
N SER A 306 2.82 -20.79 -4.19
CA SER A 306 1.41 -21.10 -4.26
C SER A 306 0.63 -20.02 -3.50
N LEU A 307 0.04 -19.05 -4.20
CA LEU A 307 -0.82 -18.02 -3.62
C LEU A 307 -2.27 -18.23 -4.10
N SER A 308 -3.20 -18.24 -3.16
CA SER A 308 -4.65 -18.24 -3.47
C SER A 308 -5.14 -16.81 -3.81
N ASN A 309 -6.33 -16.69 -4.40
CA ASN A 309 -6.95 -15.37 -4.61
C ASN A 309 -7.06 -14.57 -3.30
N ALA A 310 -7.37 -15.24 -2.20
CA ALA A 310 -7.44 -14.60 -0.89
C ALA A 310 -6.07 -14.10 -0.42
N ASP A 311 -4.98 -14.84 -0.70
CA ASP A 311 -3.62 -14.40 -0.37
C ASP A 311 -3.19 -13.21 -1.24
N LEU A 312 -3.64 -13.16 -2.50
CA LEU A 312 -3.38 -12.01 -3.39
C LEU A 312 -4.18 -10.78 -2.98
N ASP A 313 -5.45 -10.90 -2.63
CA ASP A 313 -6.27 -9.81 -2.11
C ASP A 313 -5.64 -9.28 -0.81
N GLU A 314 -5.22 -10.18 0.09
CA GLU A 314 -4.51 -9.84 1.33
C GLU A 314 -3.17 -9.15 1.04
N LEU A 315 -2.40 -9.62 0.06
CA LEU A 315 -1.13 -9.01 -0.36
C LEU A 315 -1.33 -7.59 -0.88
N TYR A 316 -2.38 -7.35 -1.68
CA TYR A 316 -2.64 -6.03 -2.25
C TYR A 316 -3.16 -5.02 -1.25
N ASP A 317 -4.04 -5.46 -0.35
CA ASP A 317 -4.68 -4.55 0.59
C ASP A 317 -3.80 -4.28 1.82
N ASP A 318 -2.91 -5.21 2.19
CA ASP A 318 -2.40 -5.26 3.55
C ASP A 318 -0.90 -5.43 3.70
N ALA A 319 -0.22 -6.11 2.76
CA ALA A 319 1.20 -6.33 2.92
C ALA A 319 2.00 -5.02 2.79
N PRO A 320 3.08 -4.84 3.57
CA PRO A 320 4.06 -3.80 3.33
C PRO A 320 4.51 -3.85 1.86
N GLN A 321 4.73 -2.70 1.26
CA GLN A 321 4.98 -2.65 -0.18
C GLN A 321 6.27 -3.37 -0.61
N ASP A 322 7.29 -3.40 0.25
CA ASP A 322 8.52 -4.14 0.01
C ASP A 322 8.26 -5.66 -0.05
N GLU A 323 7.41 -6.18 0.85
CA GLU A 323 6.95 -7.57 0.82
C GLU A 323 6.11 -7.84 -0.44
N ARG A 324 5.17 -6.93 -0.73
CA ARG A 324 4.35 -7.00 -1.95
C ARG A 324 5.22 -6.97 -3.22
N GLU A 325 6.15 -6.01 -3.32
CA GLU A 325 7.04 -5.86 -4.47
C GLU A 325 7.94 -7.10 -4.64
N ALA A 326 8.40 -7.70 -3.53
CA ALA A 326 9.18 -8.94 -3.56
C ALA A 326 8.35 -10.13 -4.07
N VAL A 327 7.11 -10.28 -3.60
CA VAL A 327 6.20 -11.34 -4.05
C VAL A 327 5.78 -11.11 -5.51
N GLU A 328 5.41 -9.89 -5.89
CA GLU A 328 5.11 -9.52 -7.27
C GLU A 328 6.29 -9.82 -8.21
N GLN A 329 7.51 -9.53 -7.77
CA GLN A 329 8.71 -9.83 -8.54
C GLN A 329 8.90 -11.35 -8.67
N ALA A 330 8.80 -12.09 -7.56
CA ALA A 330 8.95 -13.53 -7.57
C ALA A 330 7.89 -14.21 -8.47
N LEU A 331 6.65 -13.77 -8.43
CA LEU A 331 5.58 -14.29 -9.30
C LEU A 331 5.82 -13.92 -10.76
N THR A 332 6.15 -12.65 -11.05
CA THR A 332 6.42 -12.18 -12.41
C THR A 332 7.56 -12.95 -13.06
N ASP A 333 8.58 -13.29 -12.29
CA ASP A 333 9.76 -13.98 -12.80
C ASP A 333 9.53 -15.51 -12.97
N ASN A 334 8.70 -16.13 -12.13
CA ASN A 334 8.60 -17.59 -12.04
C ASN A 334 7.33 -18.18 -12.69
N ALA A 335 6.19 -17.47 -12.63
CA ALA A 335 4.93 -18.02 -13.09
C ALA A 335 4.91 -18.19 -14.62
N THR A 336 4.58 -19.37 -15.13
CA THR A 336 4.51 -19.66 -16.56
C THR A 336 3.31 -20.55 -16.88
N ALA A 337 2.69 -20.31 -18.04
CA ALA A 337 1.64 -21.16 -18.59
C ALA A 337 2.19 -22.40 -19.31
N ALA A 338 3.50 -22.48 -19.54
CA ALA A 338 4.14 -23.59 -20.26
C ALA A 338 4.00 -24.92 -19.50
N ARG A 339 3.53 -25.96 -20.20
CA ARG A 339 3.34 -27.32 -19.69
C ARG A 339 4.44 -28.27 -20.13
N THR A 340 5.10 -27.96 -21.24
CA THR A 340 6.16 -28.75 -21.82
C THR A 340 7.45 -27.95 -21.96
N VAL A 341 8.56 -28.66 -22.19
CA VAL A 341 9.87 -28.02 -22.42
C VAL A 341 9.83 -27.18 -23.68
N GLU A 342 9.15 -27.67 -24.74
CA GLU A 342 9.02 -27.00 -26.02
C GLU A 342 8.23 -25.67 -25.85
N GLU A 343 7.14 -25.69 -25.09
CA GLU A 343 6.36 -24.47 -24.81
C GLU A 343 7.19 -23.45 -24.03
N LEU A 344 7.98 -23.91 -23.05
CA LEU A 344 8.88 -23.05 -22.27
C LEU A 344 9.98 -22.44 -23.15
N GLU A 345 10.53 -23.19 -24.08
CA GLU A 345 11.52 -22.69 -25.07
C GLU A 345 10.90 -21.61 -25.97
N ILE A 346 9.67 -21.82 -26.45
CA ILE A 346 8.95 -20.83 -27.27
C ILE A 346 8.73 -19.54 -26.47
N GLU A 347 8.30 -19.65 -25.22
CA GLU A 347 8.10 -18.49 -24.33
C GLU A 347 9.41 -17.74 -24.14
N ILE A 348 10.52 -18.43 -23.86
CA ILE A 348 11.85 -17.81 -23.70
C ILE A 348 12.26 -17.08 -24.98
N GLN A 349 12.09 -17.66 -26.16
CA GLN A 349 12.42 -17.01 -27.43
C GLN A 349 11.61 -15.73 -27.65
N ARG A 350 10.32 -15.75 -27.28
CA ARG A 350 9.47 -14.55 -27.33
C ARG A 350 9.96 -13.46 -26.38
N LEU A 351 10.34 -13.83 -25.16
CA LEU A 351 10.91 -12.90 -24.20
C LEU A 351 12.24 -12.29 -24.66
N VAL A 352 13.09 -13.04 -25.39
CA VAL A 352 14.32 -12.51 -26.00
C VAL A 352 13.98 -11.40 -27.02
N GLY A 353 12.94 -11.60 -27.83
CA GLY A 353 12.46 -10.58 -28.77
C GLY A 353 11.96 -9.32 -28.05
N LEU A 354 11.11 -9.50 -27.03
CA LEU A 354 10.58 -8.40 -26.22
C LEU A 354 11.68 -7.66 -25.45
N GLU A 355 12.71 -8.37 -24.94
CA GLU A 355 13.86 -7.75 -24.30
C GLU A 355 14.63 -6.85 -25.25
N ALA A 356 14.86 -7.29 -26.47
CA ALA A 356 15.57 -6.49 -27.48
C ALA A 356 14.79 -5.18 -27.80
N GLN A 357 13.46 -5.26 -27.93
CA GLN A 357 12.60 -4.10 -28.14
C GLN A 357 12.59 -3.16 -26.93
N ALA A 358 12.37 -3.71 -25.72
CA ALA A 358 12.38 -2.92 -24.49
C ALA A 358 13.73 -2.21 -24.26
N ARG A 359 14.82 -2.90 -24.60
CA ARG A 359 16.17 -2.30 -24.58
C ARG A 359 16.30 -1.17 -25.60
N ALA A 360 15.75 -1.32 -26.81
CA ALA A 360 15.77 -0.29 -27.83
C ALA A 360 14.99 0.96 -27.37
N VAL A 361 13.78 0.80 -26.85
CA VAL A 361 12.97 1.89 -26.29
C VAL A 361 13.70 2.58 -25.15
N ARG A 362 14.27 1.81 -24.21
CA ARG A 362 15.07 2.37 -23.10
C ARG A 362 16.25 3.23 -23.56
N LEU A 363 16.94 2.82 -24.62
CA LEU A 363 18.11 3.50 -25.16
C LEU A 363 17.77 4.66 -26.11
N SER A 364 16.60 4.66 -26.73
CA SER A 364 16.15 5.69 -27.67
C SER A 364 16.00 7.07 -27.04
N ARG A 365 15.88 7.15 -25.71
CA ARG A 365 15.55 8.36 -24.95
C ARG A 365 14.19 8.97 -25.31
N GLN A 366 13.39 8.28 -26.10
CA GLN A 366 12.03 8.66 -26.46
C GLN A 366 11.08 8.04 -25.42
N ASP A 367 10.98 8.67 -24.26
CA ASP A 367 10.04 8.32 -23.19
C ASP A 367 8.99 9.43 -23.10
N SER A 368 7.82 9.15 -23.67
CA SER A 368 6.72 10.11 -23.78
C SER A 368 6.22 10.54 -22.42
N LYS A 369 6.12 9.61 -21.46
CA LYS A 369 5.70 9.88 -20.09
C LYS A 369 6.73 10.77 -19.36
N TRP A 370 8.02 10.48 -19.52
CA TRP A 370 9.09 11.33 -19.00
C TRP A 370 9.06 12.73 -19.61
N ASN A 371 8.77 12.85 -20.90
CA ASN A 371 8.69 14.15 -21.58
C ASN A 371 7.57 15.01 -21.00
N GLN A 372 6.43 14.38 -20.63
CA GLN A 372 5.36 15.08 -19.92
C GLN A 372 5.78 15.52 -18.52
N LEU A 373 6.46 14.65 -17.76
CA LEU A 373 7.03 15.06 -16.50
C LEU A 373 7.99 16.25 -16.66
N ASN A 374 8.81 16.27 -17.70
CA ASN A 374 9.68 17.41 -18.00
C ASN A 374 8.87 18.70 -18.22
N THR A 375 7.77 18.63 -18.94
CA THR A 375 6.85 19.77 -19.13
C THR A 375 6.28 20.27 -17.80
N ILE A 376 5.90 19.34 -16.91
CA ILE A 376 5.45 19.69 -15.56
C ILE A 376 6.59 20.36 -14.77
N LEU A 377 7.81 19.84 -14.83
CA LEU A 377 8.97 20.42 -14.15
C LEU A 377 9.34 21.83 -14.65
N ASP A 378 8.92 22.21 -15.87
CA ASP A 378 9.06 23.55 -16.44
C ASP A 378 7.85 24.46 -16.17
N ASN A 379 6.81 23.94 -15.53
CA ASN A 379 5.61 24.74 -15.23
C ASN A 379 5.96 25.91 -14.30
N PRO A 380 5.42 27.11 -14.54
CA PRO A 380 5.63 28.28 -13.68
C PRO A 380 5.30 28.03 -12.20
N LEU A 381 4.36 27.14 -11.89
CA LEU A 381 4.05 26.75 -10.52
C LEU A 381 5.22 26.09 -9.77
N MET A 382 6.24 25.60 -10.48
CA MET A 382 7.43 25.00 -9.86
C MET A 382 8.39 26.05 -9.25
N SER A 383 8.12 27.33 -9.42
CA SER A 383 8.93 28.43 -8.87
C SER A 383 8.06 29.39 -8.08
N ASP A 384 8.62 30.02 -7.05
CA ASP A 384 7.99 31.10 -6.31
C ASP A 384 8.15 32.44 -7.07
N ALA A 385 7.57 33.51 -6.52
CA ALA A 385 7.65 34.85 -7.11
C ALA A 385 9.10 35.39 -7.20
N ASN A 386 10.03 34.84 -6.43
CA ASN A 386 11.44 35.23 -6.41
C ASN A 386 12.30 34.34 -7.36
N GLY A 387 11.68 33.40 -8.06
CA GLY A 387 12.36 32.46 -8.95
C GLY A 387 13.01 31.25 -8.28
N ASN A 388 12.80 31.08 -6.96
CA ASN A 388 13.29 29.88 -6.26
C ASN A 388 12.39 28.69 -6.58
N ARG A 389 13.00 27.53 -6.80
CA ARG A 389 12.24 26.29 -7.03
C ARG A 389 11.51 25.87 -5.76
N ARG A 390 10.24 25.51 -5.93
CA ARG A 390 9.37 24.93 -4.90
C ARG A 390 9.65 23.43 -4.76
N LYS A 391 9.32 22.88 -3.59
CA LYS A 391 9.47 21.45 -3.33
C LYS A 391 8.37 20.66 -4.04
N LEU A 392 8.77 19.52 -4.62
CA LEU A 392 7.91 18.62 -5.38
C LEU A 392 8.02 17.20 -4.81
N VAL A 393 6.89 16.53 -4.68
CA VAL A 393 6.82 15.10 -4.36
C VAL A 393 6.37 14.34 -5.59
N ILE A 394 7.07 13.27 -5.95
CA ILE A 394 6.72 12.39 -7.05
C ILE A 394 6.49 10.99 -6.50
N PHE A 395 5.29 10.46 -6.71
CA PHE A 395 4.95 9.08 -6.37
C PHE A 395 5.00 8.18 -7.59
N THR A 396 5.61 7.03 -7.43
CA THR A 396 5.61 5.93 -8.40
C THR A 396 5.39 4.60 -7.69
N GLU A 397 4.92 3.60 -8.41
CA GLU A 397 4.59 2.31 -7.80
C GLU A 397 5.82 1.41 -7.68
N PHE A 398 6.73 1.45 -8.68
CA PHE A 398 7.83 0.50 -8.80
C PHE A 398 9.18 1.12 -8.45
N LYS A 399 9.99 0.39 -7.66
CA LYS A 399 11.35 0.79 -7.29
C LYS A 399 12.25 1.04 -8.52
N ALA A 400 12.08 0.25 -9.59
CA ALA A 400 12.83 0.45 -10.83
C ALA A 400 12.54 1.82 -11.47
N THR A 401 11.27 2.22 -11.50
CA THR A 401 10.85 3.55 -11.99
C THR A 401 11.32 4.66 -11.06
N LEU A 402 11.28 4.43 -9.74
CA LEU A 402 11.76 5.40 -8.75
C LEU A 402 13.23 5.79 -9.01
N GLY A 403 14.12 4.81 -9.06
CA GLY A 403 15.53 5.07 -9.34
C GLY A 403 15.76 5.71 -10.71
N TYR A 404 15.03 5.24 -11.74
CA TYR A 404 15.07 5.83 -13.08
C TYR A 404 14.68 7.30 -13.09
N LEU A 405 13.63 7.69 -12.39
CA LEU A 405 13.19 9.10 -12.28
C LEU A 405 14.19 9.93 -11.50
N ALA A 406 14.67 9.43 -10.37
CA ALA A 406 15.62 10.14 -9.53
C ALA A 406 16.90 10.48 -10.30
N ASP A 407 17.46 9.52 -11.03
CA ASP A 407 18.68 9.72 -11.82
C ASP A 407 18.49 10.75 -12.96
N ARG A 408 17.35 10.68 -13.65
CA ARG A 408 17.02 11.63 -14.71
C ARG A 408 16.79 13.04 -14.17
N ILE A 409 16.10 13.18 -13.04
CA ILE A 409 15.85 14.48 -12.41
C ILE A 409 17.17 15.08 -11.89
N ARG A 410 18.04 14.28 -11.25
CA ARG A 410 19.39 14.70 -10.84
C ARG A 410 20.19 15.25 -12.02
N THR A 411 20.21 14.49 -13.12
CA THR A 411 20.89 14.90 -14.35
C THR A 411 20.33 16.21 -14.91
N ARG A 412 19.01 16.35 -14.92
CA ARG A 412 18.34 17.55 -15.39
C ARG A 412 18.64 18.78 -14.55
N LEU A 413 18.62 18.64 -13.22
CA LEU A 413 18.84 19.73 -12.28
C LEU A 413 20.34 20.09 -12.17
N GLY A 414 21.24 19.17 -12.57
CA GLY A 414 22.68 19.31 -12.39
C GLY A 414 23.11 19.36 -10.91
N ARG A 415 22.26 18.90 -10.01
CA ARG A 415 22.44 18.92 -8.55
C ARG A 415 22.01 17.59 -7.95
N PRO A 416 22.92 16.65 -7.72
CA PRO A 416 22.58 15.33 -7.16
C PRO A 416 21.87 15.42 -5.80
N GLU A 417 22.26 16.38 -4.96
CA GLU A 417 21.69 16.63 -3.64
C GLU A 417 20.24 17.12 -3.67
N ALA A 418 19.79 17.67 -4.80
CA ALA A 418 18.45 18.21 -4.93
C ALA A 418 17.36 17.14 -4.96
N VAL A 419 17.71 15.85 -5.16
CA VAL A 419 16.76 14.75 -5.28
C VAL A 419 17.04 13.68 -4.23
N VAL A 420 16.05 13.44 -3.41
CA VAL A 420 16.07 12.38 -2.39
C VAL A 420 15.05 11.29 -2.70
N GLU A 421 15.32 10.09 -2.25
CA GLU A 421 14.53 8.91 -2.54
C GLU A 421 14.05 8.24 -1.26
N ILE A 422 12.80 7.76 -1.26
CA ILE A 422 12.28 6.90 -0.20
C ILE A 422 11.55 5.71 -0.83
N HIS A 423 11.93 4.49 -0.45
CA HIS A 423 11.28 3.23 -0.86
C HIS A 423 11.24 2.23 0.30
N GLY A 424 10.52 1.11 0.17
CA GLY A 424 10.32 0.13 1.23
C GLY A 424 11.59 -0.45 1.86
N GLY A 425 12.68 -0.56 1.07
CA GLY A 425 13.96 -1.06 1.58
C GLY A 425 14.82 -0.04 2.35
N VAL A 426 14.33 1.18 2.59
CA VAL A 426 15.05 2.22 3.35
C VAL A 426 14.80 2.01 4.85
N THR A 427 15.87 2.00 5.65
CA THR A 427 15.75 1.87 7.11
C THR A 427 14.99 3.03 7.75
N ARG A 428 14.43 2.81 8.97
CA ARG A 428 13.73 3.86 9.73
C ARG A 428 14.57 5.12 9.90
N GLU A 429 15.83 4.96 10.32
CA GLU A 429 16.74 6.09 10.52
C GLU A 429 17.01 6.87 9.24
N GLU A 430 17.24 6.15 8.15
CA GLU A 430 17.50 6.76 6.85
C GLU A 430 16.26 7.47 6.33
N ARG A 431 15.07 6.87 6.48
CA ARG A 431 13.79 7.50 6.17
C ARG A 431 13.60 8.80 6.93
N ARG A 432 13.86 8.81 8.25
CA ARG A 432 13.80 10.02 9.06
C ARG A 432 14.78 11.09 8.57
N ARG A 433 16.03 10.71 8.26
CA ARG A 433 17.03 11.64 7.71
C ARG A 433 16.59 12.25 6.39
N VAL A 434 16.07 11.44 5.47
CA VAL A 434 15.58 11.90 4.16
C VAL A 434 14.39 12.83 4.31
N VAL A 435 13.41 12.48 5.15
CA VAL A 435 12.23 13.34 5.42
C VAL A 435 12.67 14.65 6.05
N HIS A 436 13.57 14.60 7.04
CA HIS A 436 14.09 15.81 7.69
C HIS A 436 14.83 16.70 6.70
N ALA A 437 15.67 16.14 5.83
CA ALA A 437 16.35 16.89 4.76
C ALA A 437 15.34 17.50 3.79
N PHE A 438 14.36 16.74 3.32
CA PHE A 438 13.31 17.26 2.45
C PHE A 438 12.52 18.40 3.10
N MET A 439 12.21 18.31 4.39
CA MET A 439 11.42 19.33 5.10
C MET A 439 12.23 20.60 5.35
N ASN A 440 13.53 20.50 5.69
CA ASN A 440 14.29 21.60 6.27
C ASN A 440 15.44 22.12 5.38
N ASP A 441 15.98 21.30 4.49
CA ASP A 441 17.09 21.71 3.63
C ASP A 441 16.57 22.37 2.35
N PRO A 442 16.89 23.64 2.08
CA PRO A 442 16.49 24.34 0.85
C PRO A 442 17.11 23.76 -0.42
N SER A 443 18.25 23.06 -0.32
CA SER A 443 18.92 22.46 -1.48
C SER A 443 18.19 21.23 -1.99
N VAL A 444 17.43 20.52 -1.13
CA VAL A 444 16.61 19.36 -1.47
C VAL A 444 15.27 19.83 -2.05
N LEU A 445 15.07 19.59 -3.33
CA LEU A 445 13.93 20.13 -4.10
C LEU A 445 12.86 19.08 -4.44
N VAL A 446 13.30 17.85 -4.71
CA VAL A 446 12.42 16.78 -5.19
C VAL A 446 12.56 15.55 -4.29
N LEU A 447 11.43 15.03 -3.85
CA LEU A 447 11.34 13.72 -3.24
C LEU A 447 10.66 12.75 -4.20
N VAL A 448 11.34 11.65 -4.54
CA VAL A 448 10.72 10.53 -5.28
C VAL A 448 10.46 9.40 -4.31
N ALA A 449 9.21 8.96 -4.23
CA ALA A 449 8.79 7.96 -3.26
C ALA A 449 7.87 6.91 -3.88
N ASN A 450 7.86 5.71 -3.32
CA ASN A 450 6.81 4.73 -3.56
C ASN A 450 5.78 4.73 -2.41
N ASP A 451 4.66 4.00 -2.56
CA ASP A 451 3.58 4.02 -1.57
C ASP A 451 4.04 3.57 -0.18
N ALA A 452 4.90 2.54 -0.08
CA ALA A 452 5.39 2.03 1.19
C ALA A 452 6.16 3.06 2.01
N ALA A 453 6.88 3.89 1.31
CA ALA A 453 7.70 4.92 1.93
C ALA A 453 6.89 6.19 2.20
N GLY A 454 5.83 6.39 1.41
CA GLY A 454 4.90 7.49 1.60
C GLY A 454 3.97 7.28 2.80
N GLU A 455 3.72 6.06 3.26
CA GLU A 455 2.86 5.83 4.41
C GLU A 455 3.48 6.40 5.69
N GLY A 456 2.68 7.16 6.44
CA GLY A 456 3.09 7.71 7.72
C GLY A 456 3.95 8.97 7.71
N VAL A 457 4.48 9.43 6.57
CA VAL A 457 5.33 10.62 6.51
C VAL A 457 4.55 11.91 6.31
N ASN A 458 5.04 12.98 6.94
CA ASN A 458 4.53 14.33 6.74
C ASN A 458 5.39 15.06 5.69
N LEU A 459 4.77 15.46 4.58
CA LEU A 459 5.43 16.14 3.47
C LEU A 459 4.81 17.51 3.17
N GLN A 460 4.14 18.12 4.14
CA GLN A 460 3.41 19.39 3.99
C GLN A 460 4.28 20.59 3.62
N ARG A 461 5.62 20.46 3.63
CA ARG A 461 6.51 21.48 3.08
C ARG A 461 6.37 21.61 1.56
N ALA A 462 5.93 20.54 0.90
CA ALA A 462 5.53 20.57 -0.48
C ALA A 462 4.02 20.79 -0.60
N HIS A 463 3.60 21.49 -1.64
CA HIS A 463 2.21 21.63 -2.07
C HIS A 463 2.04 21.21 -3.54
N LEU A 464 3.13 20.72 -4.16
CA LEU A 464 3.17 20.21 -5.51
C LEU A 464 3.42 18.71 -5.48
N MET A 465 2.60 17.94 -6.19
CA MET A 465 2.68 16.48 -6.25
C MET A 465 2.44 15.98 -7.67
N VAL A 466 3.20 14.94 -8.04
CA VAL A 466 2.99 14.18 -9.27
C VAL A 466 2.75 12.72 -8.90
N ASN A 467 1.65 12.14 -9.32
CA ASN A 467 1.47 10.71 -9.41
C ASN A 467 1.99 10.27 -10.79
N TYR A 468 3.23 9.78 -10.82
CA TYR A 468 3.79 9.24 -12.06
C TYR A 468 3.12 7.95 -12.46
N ASP A 469 2.76 7.11 -11.48
CA ASP A 469 1.91 5.94 -11.68
C ASP A 469 0.64 6.07 -10.83
N LEU A 470 -0.49 5.72 -11.43
CA LEU A 470 -1.76 5.65 -10.71
C LEU A 470 -1.88 4.28 -10.03
N PRO A 471 -2.07 4.24 -8.72
CA PRO A 471 -2.28 2.99 -8.02
C PRO A 471 -3.64 2.39 -8.42
N TRP A 472 -3.71 1.05 -8.43
CA TRP A 472 -4.95 0.33 -8.72
C TRP A 472 -6.09 0.68 -7.74
N ASN A 473 -5.75 0.83 -6.45
CA ASN A 473 -6.70 1.24 -5.43
C ASN A 473 -6.79 2.78 -5.35
N PRO A 474 -7.94 3.39 -5.69
CA PRO A 474 -8.10 4.85 -5.69
C PRO A 474 -7.92 5.48 -4.30
N ASN A 475 -8.15 4.72 -3.22
CA ASN A 475 -7.92 5.20 -1.86
C ASN A 475 -6.45 5.58 -1.61
N ARG A 476 -5.52 4.93 -2.31
CA ARG A 476 -4.09 5.26 -2.23
C ARG A 476 -3.79 6.64 -2.81
N LEU A 477 -4.53 7.10 -3.82
CA LEU A 477 -4.39 8.46 -4.34
C LEU A 477 -4.72 9.50 -3.27
N GLU A 478 -5.82 9.31 -2.55
CA GLU A 478 -6.18 10.19 -1.43
C GLU A 478 -5.20 10.07 -0.27
N GLN A 479 -4.68 8.90 0.02
CA GLN A 479 -3.63 8.71 1.02
C GLN A 479 -2.33 9.42 0.62
N ARG A 480 -1.87 9.31 -0.65
CA ARG A 480 -0.72 10.06 -1.16
C ARG A 480 -0.95 11.56 -1.05
N PHE A 481 -2.10 12.03 -1.49
CA PHE A 481 -2.45 13.45 -1.44
C PHE A 481 -2.52 13.95 0.02
N GLY A 482 -3.04 13.16 0.94
CA GLY A 482 -3.05 13.42 2.37
C GLY A 482 -1.65 13.62 3.00
N ARG A 483 -0.54 13.38 2.26
CA ARG A 483 0.83 13.65 2.74
C ARG A 483 1.21 15.11 2.61
N ILE A 484 0.70 15.81 1.62
CA ILE A 484 0.95 17.24 1.39
C ILE A 484 -0.24 18.11 1.82
N HIS A 485 -1.47 17.63 1.67
CA HIS A 485 -2.71 18.33 2.00
C HIS A 485 -3.16 17.94 3.42
N ARG A 486 -2.52 18.54 4.42
CA ARG A 486 -2.71 18.28 5.85
C ARG A 486 -3.01 19.55 6.61
N ILE A 487 -3.46 19.41 7.87
CA ILE A 487 -3.60 20.53 8.80
C ILE A 487 -2.27 21.30 8.90
N GLY A 488 -2.30 22.61 8.66
CA GLY A 488 -1.14 23.48 8.62
C GLY A 488 -0.56 23.73 7.23
N GLN A 489 -1.13 23.14 6.17
CA GLN A 489 -0.82 23.55 4.80
C GLN A 489 -1.52 24.88 4.49
N GLU A 490 -0.77 25.84 3.95
CA GLU A 490 -1.28 27.18 3.61
C GLU A 490 -1.36 27.45 2.11
N GLU A 491 -0.59 26.69 1.32
CA GLU A 491 -0.50 26.85 -0.13
C GLU A 491 -1.54 25.97 -0.85
N VAL A 492 -2.07 26.47 -1.96
CA VAL A 492 -2.93 25.69 -2.87
C VAL A 492 -2.17 24.44 -3.33
N CYS A 493 -2.76 23.27 -3.12
CA CYS A 493 -2.11 22.02 -3.48
C CYS A 493 -2.43 21.63 -4.93
N HIS A 494 -1.38 21.39 -5.71
CA HIS A 494 -1.49 20.98 -7.12
C HIS A 494 -1.04 19.53 -7.29
N LEU A 495 -1.89 18.75 -7.95
CA LEU A 495 -1.70 17.32 -8.19
C LEU A 495 -1.76 17.01 -9.68
N TRP A 496 -0.70 16.47 -10.25
CA TRP A 496 -0.67 15.96 -11.63
C TRP A 496 -0.71 14.43 -11.64
N ASN A 497 -1.60 13.87 -12.43
CA ASN A 497 -1.77 12.45 -12.65
C ASN A 497 -1.34 12.10 -14.09
N LEU A 498 -0.31 11.25 -14.25
CA LEU A 498 0.21 10.80 -15.53
C LEU A 498 -0.25 9.38 -15.87
#